data_2513c5bb9089d0fdfc469ffe01dde8c5
#
_entry.id   2513c5bb9089d0fdfc469ffe01dde8c5
#
_cell.length_a   1.000
_cell.length_b   1.000
_cell.length_c   1.000
_cell.angle_alpha   90.00
_cell.angle_beta   90.00
_cell.angle_gamma   90.00
#
_symmetry.space_group_name_H-M   'P 1'
#
loop_
_entity.id
_entity.type
_entity.pdbx_description
1 polymer ?
#
loop_
_entity_poly.entity_id
_entity_poly.type
_entity_poly.pdbx_seq_one_letter_code
_entity_poly.pdbx_strand_id
1 'polypeptide(L)'
;MDILSYKQTNERSDMEPPAQDSGARNGFPAPGESPLFDQGLALRKKVLGDEYVDRSIEAADDFTRPLQKMITEWCWGEGWGNPALPPKTRSMLNIAMLTALNRKEELKLHVRGAIRNGVSVEEIQAVLLQACIYCGVPAALDSTKAAREALKDIGAIP
;
A
#
# COMPACT_ATOMS: atom_id res chain seq x y z
N MET A 1 -14.29 -49.34 33.84
CA MET A 1 -14.71 -48.76 32.53
C MET A 1 -13.57 -47.86 32.10
N ASP A 2 -12.74 -48.44 31.22
CA ASP A 2 -11.45 -47.86 30.81
C ASP A 2 -11.65 -46.70 29.88
N ILE A 3 -11.05 -45.56 30.19
CA ILE A 3 -10.90 -44.45 29.28
C ILE A 3 -9.52 -44.61 28.62
N LEU A 4 -9.55 -45.04 27.38
CA LEU A 4 -8.44 -45.33 26.49
C LEU A 4 -7.48 -44.15 26.32
N SER A 5 -6.22 -44.43 26.60
CA SER A 5 -5.05 -43.61 26.33
C SER A 5 -4.91 -43.30 24.82
N TYR A 6 -5.06 -42.05 24.45
CA TYR A 6 -4.69 -41.58 23.14
C TYR A 6 -3.17 -41.35 23.09
N LYS A 7 -2.45 -42.29 22.52
CA LYS A 7 -1.03 -42.13 22.22
C LYS A 7 -0.90 -41.15 21.02
N GLN A 8 -0.47 -39.94 21.30
CA GLN A 8 0.06 -39.05 20.25
C GLN A 8 1.38 -39.60 19.76
N THR A 9 1.39 -40.16 18.55
CA THR A 9 2.62 -40.37 17.79
C THR A 9 3.03 -39.04 17.21
N ASN A 10 4.08 -38.45 17.80
CA ASN A 10 4.72 -37.23 17.35
C ASN A 10 5.71 -37.60 16.23
N GLU A 11 5.22 -37.83 15.02
CA GLU A 11 6.05 -37.85 13.82
C GLU A 11 6.31 -36.40 13.38
N ARG A 12 7.37 -35.82 13.94
CA ARG A 12 8.02 -34.68 13.29
C ARG A 12 8.68 -35.22 12.01
N SER A 13 8.00 -35.10 10.88
CA SER A 13 8.63 -35.20 9.59
C SER A 13 9.71 -34.11 9.52
N ASP A 14 10.95 -34.51 9.33
CA ASP A 14 12.08 -33.65 9.00
C ASP A 14 11.80 -33.00 7.63
N MET A 15 11.04 -31.90 7.65
CA MET A 15 10.98 -31.01 6.49
C MET A 15 12.26 -30.20 6.48
N GLU A 16 13.17 -30.56 5.60
CA GLU A 16 14.30 -29.70 5.26
C GLU A 16 13.77 -28.30 4.93
N PRO A 17 14.38 -27.23 5.47
CA PRO A 17 14.00 -25.89 5.08
C PRO A 17 14.23 -25.74 3.56
N PRO A 18 13.31 -25.10 2.83
CA PRO A 18 13.47 -24.90 1.40
C PRO A 18 14.78 -24.15 1.16
N ALA A 19 15.54 -24.63 0.16
CA ALA A 19 16.81 -24.04 -0.25
C ALA A 19 16.64 -22.53 -0.44
N GLN A 20 17.54 -21.76 0.19
CA GLN A 20 17.60 -20.31 0.05
C GLN A 20 17.97 -19.98 -1.40
N ASP A 21 16.99 -19.63 -2.21
CA ASP A 21 17.21 -19.13 -3.56
C ASP A 21 17.73 -17.68 -3.49
N SER A 22 18.99 -17.50 -3.91
CA SER A 22 19.74 -16.23 -3.86
C SER A 22 19.27 -15.17 -4.87
N GLY A 23 18.08 -15.33 -5.46
CA GLY A 23 17.42 -14.38 -6.36
C GLY A 23 16.08 -13.88 -5.88
N ALA A 24 15.54 -14.43 -4.80
CA ALA A 24 14.22 -14.08 -4.30
C ALA A 24 14.25 -12.73 -3.56
N ARG A 25 13.40 -11.81 -3.97
CA ARG A 25 13.13 -10.50 -3.34
C ARG A 25 12.57 -10.69 -1.94
N ASN A 26 13.39 -11.10 -0.96
CA ASN A 26 12.99 -11.33 0.44
C ASN A 26 11.74 -12.23 0.57
N GLY A 27 11.67 -13.34 -0.19
CA GLY A 27 10.52 -14.26 -0.19
C GLY A 27 9.30 -13.78 -0.99
N PHE A 28 9.43 -12.72 -1.76
CA PHE A 28 8.46 -12.33 -2.79
C PHE A 28 8.78 -13.04 -4.13
N PRO A 29 7.79 -13.10 -5.05
CA PRO A 29 8.01 -13.70 -6.36
C PRO A 29 9.22 -13.12 -7.07
N ALA A 30 10.05 -13.97 -7.68
CA ALA A 30 11.13 -13.53 -8.55
C ALA A 30 10.57 -12.80 -9.77
N PRO A 31 11.36 -11.93 -10.44
CA PRO A 31 10.90 -11.25 -11.65
C PRO A 31 10.38 -12.24 -12.69
N GLY A 32 9.14 -12.06 -13.14
CA GLY A 32 8.48 -12.93 -14.10
C GLY A 32 7.69 -14.11 -13.52
N GLU A 33 7.85 -14.45 -12.24
CA GLU A 33 7.05 -15.52 -11.60
C GLU A 33 5.59 -15.11 -11.36
N SER A 34 5.34 -13.84 -11.06
CA SER A 34 4.00 -13.29 -10.90
C SER A 34 3.87 -11.99 -11.70
N PRO A 35 3.34 -12.04 -12.92
CA PRO A 35 3.14 -10.84 -13.74
C PRO A 35 2.32 -9.77 -13.02
N LEU A 36 1.33 -10.17 -12.22
CA LEU A 36 0.51 -9.25 -11.45
C LEU A 36 1.30 -8.56 -10.33
N PHE A 37 2.22 -9.27 -9.67
CA PHE A 37 3.11 -8.70 -8.67
C PHE A 37 4.08 -7.71 -9.32
N ASP A 38 4.69 -8.07 -10.45
CA ASP A 38 5.64 -7.20 -11.15
C ASP A 38 4.97 -5.92 -11.64
N GLN A 39 3.78 -6.02 -12.24
CA GLN A 39 2.96 -4.87 -12.62
C GLN A 39 2.61 -4.00 -11.41
N GLY A 40 2.15 -4.63 -10.33
CA GLY A 40 1.78 -3.95 -9.10
C GLY A 40 2.96 -3.24 -8.45
N LEU A 41 4.11 -3.89 -8.40
CA LEU A 41 5.34 -3.32 -7.85
C LEU A 41 5.79 -2.08 -8.64
N ALA A 42 5.77 -2.14 -9.97
CA ALA A 42 6.11 -1.03 -10.83
C ALA A 42 5.16 0.17 -10.64
N LEU A 43 3.85 -0.08 -10.59
CA LEU A 43 2.85 0.96 -10.34
C LEU A 43 2.96 1.56 -8.93
N ARG A 44 3.17 0.73 -7.92
CA ARG A 44 3.37 1.15 -6.54
C ARG A 44 4.57 2.09 -6.41
N LYS A 45 5.69 1.72 -7.02
CA LYS A 45 6.91 2.56 -7.07
C LYS A 45 6.67 3.88 -7.79
N LYS A 46 6.02 3.84 -8.95
CA LYS A 46 5.69 5.05 -9.72
C LYS A 46 4.89 6.07 -8.90
N VAL A 47 3.94 5.61 -8.09
CA VAL A 47 3.04 6.47 -7.31
C VAL A 47 3.67 6.87 -5.97
N LEU A 48 4.19 5.90 -5.20
CA LEU A 48 4.66 6.15 -3.83
C LEU A 48 6.15 6.52 -3.75
N GLY A 49 6.91 6.26 -4.82
CA GLY A 49 8.36 6.43 -4.88
C GLY A 49 9.12 5.14 -4.57
N ASP A 50 10.23 4.95 -5.27
CA ASP A 50 11.06 3.73 -5.20
C ASP A 50 11.56 3.47 -3.79
N GLU A 51 12.17 4.47 -3.16
CA GLU A 51 12.77 4.35 -1.82
C GLU A 51 11.77 3.87 -0.75
N TYR A 52 10.54 4.41 -0.76
CA TYR A 52 9.51 3.99 0.19
C TYR A 52 9.10 2.54 -0.05
N VAL A 53 8.90 2.15 -1.31
CA VAL A 53 8.44 0.82 -1.68
C VAL A 53 9.52 -0.22 -1.43
N ASP A 54 10.77 0.07 -1.81
CA ASP A 54 11.91 -0.83 -1.60
C ASP A 54 12.12 -1.09 -0.11
N ARG A 55 12.11 -0.06 0.73
CA ARG A 55 12.15 -0.24 2.19
C ARG A 55 11.01 -1.10 2.72
N SER A 56 9.79 -0.94 2.19
CA SER A 56 8.64 -1.74 2.63
C SER A 56 8.77 -3.22 2.26
N ILE A 57 9.37 -3.51 1.10
CA ILE A 57 9.63 -4.88 0.63
C ILE A 57 10.80 -5.50 1.41
N GLU A 58 11.88 -4.76 1.62
CA GLU A 58 13.06 -5.23 2.36
C GLU A 58 12.77 -5.49 3.83
N ALA A 59 11.94 -4.64 4.45
CA ALA A 59 11.55 -4.78 5.85
C ALA A 59 10.48 -5.86 6.11
N ALA A 60 9.92 -6.46 5.06
CA ALA A 60 8.88 -7.46 5.22
C ALA A 60 9.44 -8.77 5.81
N ASP A 61 8.91 -9.15 6.96
CA ASP A 61 9.17 -10.41 7.63
C ASP A 61 8.08 -11.46 7.34
N ASP A 62 8.17 -12.63 7.93
CA ASP A 62 7.21 -13.72 7.71
C ASP A 62 5.78 -13.36 8.12
N PHE A 63 5.62 -12.44 9.07
CA PHE A 63 4.30 -11.98 9.51
C PHE A 63 3.69 -10.97 8.54
N THR A 64 4.47 -10.05 8.01
CA THR A 64 4.00 -8.94 7.16
C THR A 64 4.02 -9.24 5.67
N ARG A 65 4.88 -10.18 5.22
CA ARG A 65 5.08 -10.53 3.81
C ARG A 65 3.77 -10.96 3.09
N PRO A 66 2.89 -11.80 3.67
CA PRO A 66 1.63 -12.16 3.01
C PRO A 66 0.76 -10.94 2.69
N LEU A 67 0.67 -9.98 3.63
CA LEU A 67 -0.06 -8.74 3.42
C LEU A 67 0.61 -7.86 2.34
N GLN A 68 1.93 -7.69 2.40
CA GLN A 68 2.66 -6.91 1.40
C GLN A 68 2.51 -7.49 -0.02
N LYS A 69 2.54 -8.83 -0.14
CA LYS A 69 2.29 -9.52 -1.42
C LYS A 69 0.88 -9.22 -1.92
N MET A 70 -0.13 -9.42 -1.09
CA MET A 70 -1.53 -9.16 -1.43
C MET A 70 -1.76 -7.69 -1.84
N ILE A 71 -1.21 -6.73 -1.08
CA ILE A 71 -1.30 -5.31 -1.43
C ILE A 71 -0.66 -5.04 -2.79
N THR A 72 0.52 -5.60 -3.05
CA THR A 72 1.22 -5.37 -4.31
C THR A 72 0.47 -5.96 -5.50
N GLU A 73 -0.02 -7.18 -5.39
CA GLU A 73 -0.76 -7.85 -6.47
C GLU A 73 -2.16 -7.25 -6.68
N TRP A 74 -2.97 -7.17 -5.63
CA TRP A 74 -4.38 -6.81 -5.78
C TRP A 74 -4.64 -5.30 -5.76
N CYS A 75 -4.08 -4.57 -4.79
CA CYS A 75 -4.32 -3.12 -4.78
C CYS A 75 -3.61 -2.45 -5.94
N TRP A 76 -2.32 -2.76 -6.14
CA TRP A 76 -1.51 -2.10 -7.15
C TRP A 76 -1.59 -2.76 -8.52
N GLY A 77 -1.47 -4.07 -8.60
CA GLY A 77 -1.55 -4.80 -9.87
C GLY A 77 -2.94 -4.75 -10.47
N GLU A 78 -3.95 -5.27 -9.77
CA GLU A 78 -5.32 -5.30 -10.26
C GLU A 78 -6.01 -3.94 -10.15
N GLY A 79 -6.03 -3.34 -8.94
CA GLY A 79 -6.76 -2.11 -8.69
C GLY A 79 -6.19 -0.93 -9.47
N TRP A 80 -4.94 -0.57 -9.24
CA TRP A 80 -4.29 0.55 -9.93
C TRP A 80 -3.93 0.24 -11.39
N GLY A 81 -3.76 -1.03 -11.73
CA GLY A 81 -3.51 -1.49 -13.10
C GLY A 81 -4.72 -1.45 -14.02
N ASN A 82 -5.93 -1.36 -13.48
CA ASN A 82 -7.15 -1.29 -14.29
C ASN A 82 -7.20 0.03 -15.08
N PRO A 83 -7.27 0.00 -16.42
CA PRO A 83 -7.18 1.19 -17.28
C PRO A 83 -8.44 2.08 -17.27
N ALA A 84 -9.54 1.62 -16.67
CA ALA A 84 -10.82 2.36 -16.66
C ALA A 84 -10.72 3.72 -15.96
N LEU A 85 -9.79 3.87 -15.01
CA LEU A 85 -9.54 5.15 -14.35
C LEU A 85 -8.06 5.54 -14.45
N PRO A 86 -7.76 6.76 -14.90
CA PRO A 86 -6.38 7.23 -14.95
C PRO A 86 -5.78 7.43 -13.56
N PRO A 87 -4.44 7.35 -13.40
CA PRO A 87 -3.77 7.49 -12.10
C PRO A 87 -4.11 8.78 -11.34
N LYS A 88 -4.27 9.89 -12.06
CA LYS A 88 -4.70 11.17 -11.50
C LYS A 88 -6.03 11.06 -10.76
N THR A 89 -7.03 10.47 -11.39
CA THR A 89 -8.36 10.27 -10.79
C THR A 89 -8.29 9.34 -9.58
N ARG A 90 -7.52 8.24 -9.68
CA ARG A 90 -7.31 7.33 -8.55
C ARG A 90 -6.69 8.01 -7.33
N SER A 91 -5.72 8.90 -7.56
CA SER A 91 -5.12 9.69 -6.48
C SER A 91 -6.14 10.58 -5.79
N MET A 92 -7.00 11.28 -6.53
CA MET A 92 -8.06 12.11 -5.95
C MET A 92 -9.06 11.28 -5.14
N LEU A 93 -9.48 10.11 -5.65
CA LEU A 93 -10.35 9.18 -4.93
C LEU A 93 -9.70 8.67 -3.64
N ASN A 94 -8.42 8.32 -3.67
CA ASN A 94 -7.71 7.86 -2.47
C ASN A 94 -7.61 8.96 -1.42
N ILE A 95 -7.34 10.21 -1.79
CA ILE A 95 -7.35 11.35 -0.86
C ILE A 95 -8.72 11.47 -0.18
N ALA A 96 -9.81 11.38 -0.95
CA ALA A 96 -11.16 11.46 -0.38
C ALA A 96 -11.47 10.29 0.56
N MET A 97 -11.15 9.05 0.15
CA MET A 97 -11.38 7.85 0.97
C MET A 97 -10.55 7.86 2.26
N LEU A 98 -9.27 8.22 2.18
CA LEU A 98 -8.38 8.28 3.34
C LEU A 98 -8.79 9.40 4.31
N THR A 99 -9.35 10.50 3.79
CA THR A 99 -9.98 11.55 4.61
C THR A 99 -11.18 10.98 5.38
N ALA A 100 -12.08 10.29 4.70
CA ALA A 100 -13.27 9.68 5.31
C ALA A 100 -12.89 8.63 6.38
N LEU A 101 -11.83 7.86 6.14
CA LEU A 101 -11.32 6.83 7.03
C LEU A 101 -10.40 7.35 8.15
N ASN A 102 -10.10 8.65 8.18
CA ASN A 102 -9.18 9.29 9.13
C ASN A 102 -7.77 8.66 9.14
N ARG A 103 -7.24 8.31 7.97
CA ARG A 103 -5.93 7.68 7.78
C ARG A 103 -4.85 8.70 7.40
N LYS A 104 -4.35 9.44 8.38
CA LYS A 104 -3.44 10.59 8.17
C LYS A 104 -2.11 10.22 7.52
N GLU A 105 -1.48 9.14 7.96
CA GLU A 105 -0.16 8.73 7.45
C GLU A 105 -0.25 8.22 6.01
N GLU A 106 -1.25 7.40 5.72
CA GLU A 106 -1.53 6.96 4.35
C GLU A 106 -1.94 8.15 3.46
N LEU A 107 -2.68 9.11 4.01
CA LEU A 107 -3.05 10.34 3.29
C LEU A 107 -1.82 11.13 2.86
N LYS A 108 -0.86 11.38 3.78
CA LYS A 108 0.40 12.07 3.43
C LYS A 108 1.12 11.39 2.28
N LEU A 109 1.21 10.07 2.32
CA LEU A 109 1.83 9.27 1.28
C LEU A 109 1.11 9.43 -0.07
N HIS A 110 -0.23 9.36 -0.06
CA HIS A 110 -1.04 9.51 -1.26
C HIS A 110 -1.12 10.95 -1.78
N VAL A 111 -0.97 11.97 -0.95
CA VAL A 111 -0.82 13.38 -1.38
C VAL A 111 0.47 13.56 -2.18
N ARG A 112 1.59 13.02 -1.69
CA ARG A 112 2.86 13.05 -2.45
C ARG A 112 2.72 12.29 -3.79
N GLY A 113 2.05 11.14 -3.77
CA GLY A 113 1.74 10.35 -4.97
C GLY A 113 0.82 11.09 -5.94
N ALA A 114 -0.14 11.86 -5.43
CA ALA A 114 -1.06 12.65 -6.26
C ALA A 114 -0.32 13.71 -7.08
N ILE A 115 0.63 14.42 -6.46
CA ILE A 115 1.49 15.39 -7.19
C ILE A 115 2.27 14.66 -8.30
N ARG A 116 2.86 13.48 -8.04
CA ARG A 116 3.56 12.68 -9.07
C ARG A 116 2.63 12.25 -10.21
N ASN A 117 1.36 12.01 -9.92
CA ASN A 117 0.33 11.64 -10.90
C ASN A 117 -0.33 12.84 -11.60
N GLY A 118 0.18 14.07 -11.38
CA GLY A 118 -0.29 15.29 -12.03
C GLY A 118 -1.55 15.90 -11.43
N VAL A 119 -1.87 15.60 -10.16
CA VAL A 119 -2.89 16.34 -9.43
C VAL A 119 -2.29 17.65 -8.94
N SER A 120 -2.96 18.77 -9.18
CA SER A 120 -2.49 20.07 -8.70
C SER A 120 -2.83 20.29 -7.21
N VAL A 121 -2.17 21.26 -6.60
CA VAL A 121 -2.44 21.65 -5.20
C VAL A 121 -3.89 22.12 -5.05
N GLU A 122 -4.41 22.86 -6.04
CA GLU A 122 -5.79 23.35 -6.07
C GLU A 122 -6.80 22.19 -6.20
N GLU A 123 -6.48 21.15 -6.98
CA GLU A 123 -7.31 19.96 -7.10
C GLU A 123 -7.31 19.16 -5.78
N ILE A 124 -6.16 19.03 -5.09
CA ILE A 124 -6.10 18.42 -3.76
C ILE A 124 -6.96 19.20 -2.77
N GLN A 125 -6.87 20.53 -2.78
CA GLN A 125 -7.71 21.39 -1.95
C GLN A 125 -9.19 21.19 -2.25
N ALA A 126 -9.59 21.11 -3.52
CA ALA A 126 -10.98 20.89 -3.92
C ALA A 126 -11.50 19.52 -3.44
N VAL A 127 -10.70 18.46 -3.52
CA VAL A 127 -11.06 17.13 -3.00
C VAL A 127 -11.27 17.18 -1.48
N LEU A 128 -10.41 17.85 -0.73
CA LEU A 128 -10.54 17.99 0.73
C LEU A 128 -11.78 18.81 1.11
N LEU A 129 -12.11 19.87 0.35
CA LEU A 129 -13.35 20.64 0.55
C LEU A 129 -14.60 19.80 0.26
N GLN A 130 -14.58 19.00 -0.80
CA GLN A 130 -15.65 18.06 -1.11
C GLN A 130 -15.82 17.03 0.02
N ALA A 131 -14.72 16.46 0.51
CA ALA A 131 -14.73 15.52 1.64
C ALA A 131 -15.24 16.18 2.94
N CYS A 132 -14.99 17.48 3.16
CA CYS A 132 -15.53 18.21 4.31
C CYS A 132 -17.07 18.19 4.34
N ILE A 133 -17.70 18.32 3.18
CA ILE A 133 -19.16 18.33 3.06
C ILE A 133 -19.75 16.93 3.33
N TYR A 134 -19.13 15.88 2.79
CA TYR A 134 -19.68 14.52 2.83
C TYR A 134 -19.17 13.68 4.01
N CYS A 135 -17.98 13.99 4.56
CA CYS A 135 -17.36 13.22 5.63
C CYS A 135 -17.25 13.98 6.95
N GLY A 136 -17.61 15.27 6.95
CA GLY A 136 -17.64 16.13 8.13
C GLY A 136 -16.35 16.93 8.37
N VAL A 137 -16.53 18.07 9.02
CA VAL A 137 -15.49 19.06 9.29
C VAL A 137 -14.29 18.50 10.06
N PRO A 138 -14.45 17.68 11.12
CA PRO A 138 -13.30 17.18 11.88
C PRO A 138 -12.33 16.34 11.02
N ALA A 139 -12.86 15.43 10.20
CA ALA A 139 -12.06 14.60 9.29
C ALA A 139 -11.31 15.46 8.27
N ALA A 140 -11.98 16.44 7.69
CA ALA A 140 -11.37 17.35 6.71
C ALA A 140 -10.29 18.25 7.32
N LEU A 141 -10.48 18.77 8.53
CA LEU A 141 -9.48 19.58 9.24
C LEU A 141 -8.17 18.80 9.46
N ASP A 142 -8.30 17.59 9.97
CA ASP A 142 -7.15 16.73 10.22
C ASP A 142 -6.43 16.32 8.94
N SER A 143 -7.20 15.97 7.91
CA SER A 143 -6.67 15.63 6.59
C SER A 143 -6.02 16.82 5.89
N THR A 144 -6.57 18.02 6.04
CA THR A 144 -5.98 19.24 5.47
C THR A 144 -4.63 19.56 6.13
N LYS A 145 -4.50 19.37 7.46
CA LYS A 145 -3.21 19.52 8.15
C LYS A 145 -2.18 18.52 7.63
N ALA A 146 -2.56 17.24 7.54
CA ALA A 146 -1.69 16.19 7.04
C ALA A 146 -1.28 16.42 5.57
N ALA A 147 -2.21 16.81 4.71
CA ALA A 147 -1.93 17.15 3.32
C ALA A 147 -0.97 18.34 3.21
N ARG A 148 -1.18 19.40 4.01
CA ARG A 148 -0.31 20.58 4.02
C ARG A 148 1.11 20.22 4.44
N GLU A 149 1.30 19.37 5.45
CA GLU A 149 2.61 18.89 5.85
C GLU A 149 3.28 18.13 4.68
N ALA A 150 2.58 17.19 4.06
CA ALA A 150 3.12 16.41 2.95
C ALA A 150 3.48 17.27 1.72
N LEU A 151 2.70 18.32 1.42
CA LEU A 151 2.99 19.27 0.33
C LEU A 151 4.19 20.15 0.64
N LYS A 152 4.37 20.58 1.89
CA LYS A 152 5.56 21.32 2.33
C LYS A 152 6.82 20.47 2.23
N ASP A 153 6.77 19.22 2.71
CA ASP A 153 7.90 18.27 2.68
C ASP A 153 8.49 18.10 1.29
N ILE A 154 7.66 18.19 0.25
CA ILE A 154 8.08 18.06 -1.16
C ILE A 154 8.25 19.40 -1.88
N GLY A 155 8.14 20.52 -1.18
CA GLY A 155 8.28 21.87 -1.74
C GLY A 155 7.18 22.30 -2.72
N ALA A 156 6.02 21.65 -2.69
CA ALA A 156 4.88 21.99 -3.55
C ALA A 156 4.14 23.26 -3.07
N ILE A 157 4.29 23.60 -1.79
CA ILE A 157 3.81 24.85 -1.18
C ILE A 157 4.87 25.40 -0.20
N PRO A 158 4.85 26.72 0.12
CA PRO A 158 5.74 27.34 1.09
C PRO A 158 5.48 26.91 2.55
#